data_1956196dc32a6e20766e49c466cfe834
#
_entry.id   1956196dc32a6e20766e49c466cfe834
#
_cell.length_a   1.000
_cell.length_b   1.000
_cell.length_c   1.000
_cell.angle_alpha   90.00
_cell.angle_beta   90.00
_cell.angle_gamma   90.00
#
_symmetry.space_group_name_H-M   'P 1'
#
loop_
_entity.id
_entity.type
_entity.pdbx_description
1 polymer ?
#
loop_
_entity_poly.entity_id
_entity_poly.type
_entity_poly.pdbx_seq_one_letter_code
_entity_poly.pdbx_strand_id
1 'polypeptide(L)'
;MTQNPPDIRPSRIAHAGLRQKIMSAEAAAALIENGDHVGMSGFTGAGYPKAIPLALARHIQAHHDAGKAFRIGVWTGASTAPELDGALAKVGGMDMRLPYQSDPTCRARINDGEMAYMDIHLSHVAQYVWFGFLGKLNVAVIEVAGILEDGRLIPATSVGNNKTWLDQADKVILEVNHGHSLGLEGMHDIYYGTERPPHRKPIPMTHAGDRIGEPYLRCDPAKVIAIVETQLPDRDTRFSAPDEPSKRIAGHLMDFLQDEVAQGRLPPELLPLQSGVGNIANAVMESLNEGPFNNLQGYTEVLQDGMLAMIKSGKMAMASSTALSFSAPVMEEFLANLDFYRERIVLRPQEISNHPEVIRRLGIIAMNGMIEADLYGNVNSTHVMGTRIMNGIGGSGDFARNAYLSVFMTPSTAKGGSISCIVPMVSHVDHTEHDVQIVVTEQGLADLRGLSPRQRSRRIIERCAHPDFRPALLDYVERSEANARAGHGGMHTPHLLDEALSWHNRYEQTGKMLVP
;
A
#
# COMPACT_ATOMS: atom_id res chain seq x y z
N MET A 1 -9.62 17.38 51.71
CA MET A 1 -8.96 17.53 50.39
C MET A 1 -7.91 16.44 50.30
N THR A 2 -8.28 15.30 49.74
CA THR A 2 -7.35 14.18 49.47
C THR A 2 -6.65 14.50 48.18
N GLN A 3 -5.35 14.85 48.25
CA GLN A 3 -4.49 14.95 47.07
C GLN A 3 -4.40 13.55 46.45
N ASN A 4 -4.86 13.43 45.20
CA ASN A 4 -4.56 12.23 44.40
C ASN A 4 -3.04 12.07 44.34
N PRO A 5 -2.50 10.85 44.48
CA PRO A 5 -1.09 10.62 44.31
C PRO A 5 -0.68 11.07 42.88
N PRO A 6 0.54 11.63 42.71
CA PRO A 6 0.99 12.04 41.41
C PRO A 6 0.97 10.85 40.44
N ASP A 7 0.39 11.05 39.27
CA ASP A 7 0.36 10.06 38.18
C ASP A 7 1.79 9.75 37.74
N ILE A 8 2.39 8.72 38.34
CA ILE A 8 3.77 8.27 38.03
C ILE A 8 3.73 7.41 36.75
N ARG A 9 3.21 7.96 35.65
CA ARG A 9 3.46 7.34 34.35
C ARG A 9 4.91 7.59 33.97
N PRO A 10 5.66 6.56 33.54
CA PRO A 10 7.00 6.78 33.00
C PRO A 10 6.93 7.81 31.87
N SER A 11 7.80 8.82 31.91
CA SER A 11 7.88 9.80 30.83
C SER A 11 8.13 9.08 29.51
N ARG A 12 7.25 9.32 28.51
CA ARG A 12 7.41 8.80 27.16
C ARG A 12 8.71 9.28 26.49
N ILE A 13 9.32 10.34 27.03
CA ILE A 13 10.55 10.95 26.56
C ILE A 13 11.60 10.76 27.67
N ALA A 14 12.33 9.64 27.65
CA ALA A 14 13.31 9.31 28.66
C ALA A 14 14.61 10.14 28.50
N HIS A 15 14.98 10.53 27.28
CA HIS A 15 16.20 11.31 27.00
C HIS A 15 16.10 12.77 27.51
N ALA A 16 16.90 13.12 28.51
CA ALA A 16 16.81 14.40 29.24
C ALA A 16 16.99 15.64 28.33
N GLY A 17 17.95 15.61 27.41
CA GLY A 17 18.19 16.72 26.49
C GLY A 17 17.06 16.94 25.47
N LEU A 18 16.37 15.89 25.08
CA LEU A 18 15.25 15.98 24.16
C LEU A 18 13.98 16.53 24.81
N ARG A 19 13.79 16.33 26.12
CA ARG A 19 12.65 16.96 26.84
C ARG A 19 12.62 18.48 26.75
N GLN A 20 13.78 19.12 26.59
CA GLN A 20 13.89 20.58 26.46
C GLN A 20 13.40 21.08 25.10
N LYS A 21 13.16 20.19 24.13
CA LYS A 21 12.67 20.51 22.78
C LYS A 21 11.16 20.34 22.63
N ILE A 22 10.45 20.06 23.73
CA ILE A 22 9.00 19.96 23.74
C ILE A 22 8.40 21.33 23.49
N MET A 23 7.48 21.42 22.52
CA MET A 23 6.74 22.64 22.17
C MET A 23 5.35 22.33 21.61
N SER A 24 4.56 23.37 21.35
CA SER A 24 3.25 23.19 20.72
C SER A 24 3.38 22.77 19.25
N ALA A 25 2.33 22.15 18.71
CA ALA A 25 2.29 21.79 17.29
C ALA A 25 2.42 23.00 16.37
N GLU A 26 1.86 24.13 16.76
CA GLU A 26 1.96 25.41 16.02
C GLU A 26 3.40 25.91 15.97
N ALA A 27 4.10 25.88 17.09
CA ALA A 27 5.53 26.28 17.15
C ALA A 27 6.40 25.34 16.32
N ALA A 28 6.16 24.02 16.38
CA ALA A 28 6.90 23.05 15.59
C ALA A 28 6.61 23.18 14.07
N ALA A 29 5.35 23.38 13.69
CA ALA A 29 4.95 23.60 12.30
C ALA A 29 5.60 24.85 11.69
N ALA A 30 5.80 25.91 12.47
CA ALA A 30 6.45 27.15 12.03
C ALA A 30 7.98 26.98 11.74
N LEU A 31 8.59 25.84 12.09
CA LEU A 31 9.98 25.52 11.76
C LEU A 31 10.13 24.88 10.37
N ILE A 32 9.02 24.55 9.71
CA ILE A 32 8.99 24.06 8.32
C ILE A 32 8.87 25.27 7.42
N GLU A 33 9.69 25.33 6.39
CA GLU A 33 9.81 26.49 5.52
C GLU A 33 9.14 26.25 4.17
N ASN A 34 8.76 27.32 3.49
CA ASN A 34 8.24 27.24 2.11
C ASN A 34 9.28 26.61 1.17
N GLY A 35 8.89 25.60 0.43
CA GLY A 35 9.75 24.85 -0.49
C GLY A 35 10.49 23.67 0.15
N ASP A 36 10.29 23.40 1.45
CA ASP A 36 10.88 22.22 2.08
C ASP A 36 10.31 20.93 1.50
N HIS A 37 11.15 19.92 1.32
CA HIS A 37 10.73 18.53 1.18
C HIS A 37 10.63 17.90 2.56
N VAL A 38 9.43 17.42 2.89
CA VAL A 38 9.10 16.91 4.22
C VAL A 38 8.77 15.42 4.14
N GLY A 39 9.62 14.59 4.73
CA GLY A 39 9.37 13.18 4.92
C GLY A 39 8.54 12.94 6.17
N MET A 40 7.33 12.43 6.03
CA MET A 40 6.43 12.16 7.16
C MET A 40 6.25 10.66 7.37
N SER A 41 6.21 10.24 8.64
CA SER A 41 5.88 8.84 8.98
C SER A 41 4.46 8.50 8.54
N GLY A 42 4.14 7.21 8.56
CA GLY A 42 2.81 6.70 8.28
C GLY A 42 2.74 5.82 7.04
N PHE A 43 1.84 4.83 7.15
CA PHE A 43 1.52 3.90 6.08
C PHE A 43 0.04 3.51 6.21
N THR A 44 -0.78 3.78 5.20
CA THR A 44 -2.22 3.46 5.13
C THR A 44 -3.07 3.90 6.34
N GLY A 45 -2.78 5.04 6.92
CA GLY A 45 -3.51 5.59 8.06
C GLY A 45 -3.08 5.04 9.41
N ALA A 46 -1.88 4.44 9.50
CA ALA A 46 -1.26 3.97 10.72
C ALA A 46 0.08 4.69 10.96
N GLY A 47 0.37 5.06 12.20
CA GLY A 47 1.67 5.61 12.61
C GLY A 47 2.10 6.91 11.92
N TYR A 48 1.15 7.76 11.52
CA TYR A 48 1.39 9.05 10.86
C TYR A 48 1.28 10.19 11.87
N PRO A 49 2.03 11.29 11.69
CA PRO A 49 1.87 12.47 12.53
C PRO A 49 0.49 13.11 12.29
N LYS A 50 -0.17 13.58 13.33
CA LYS A 50 -1.55 14.09 13.29
C LYS A 50 -1.64 15.55 13.72
N ALA A 51 -0.96 15.91 14.80
CA ALA A 51 -1.00 17.26 15.35
C ALA A 51 -0.20 18.25 14.48
N ILE A 52 0.98 17.85 14.03
CA ILE A 52 1.87 18.71 13.24
C ILE A 52 1.27 19.01 11.85
N PRO A 53 0.77 18.05 11.05
CA PRO A 53 0.17 18.38 9.74
C PRO A 53 -1.04 19.30 9.84
N LEU A 54 -1.89 19.13 10.88
CA LEU A 54 -3.02 20.02 11.14
C LEU A 54 -2.58 21.46 11.49
N ALA A 55 -1.53 21.59 12.30
CA ALA A 55 -0.95 22.89 12.64
C ALA A 55 -0.27 23.52 11.40
N LEU A 56 0.44 22.73 10.62
CA LEU A 56 1.09 23.16 9.38
C LEU A 56 0.06 23.63 8.34
N ALA A 57 -1.05 22.94 8.19
CA ALA A 57 -2.14 23.39 7.32
C ALA A 57 -2.68 24.77 7.73
N ARG A 58 -2.85 25.02 9.05
CA ARG A 58 -3.24 26.36 9.54
C ARG A 58 -2.16 27.41 9.27
N HIS A 59 -0.89 27.06 9.47
CA HIS A 59 0.25 27.92 9.19
C HIS A 59 0.33 28.33 7.71
N ILE A 60 0.18 27.35 6.82
CA ILE A 60 0.13 27.57 5.36
C ILE A 60 -1.05 28.47 4.99
N GLN A 61 -2.25 28.20 5.52
CA GLN A 61 -3.43 29.01 5.25
C GLN A 61 -3.22 30.47 5.66
N ALA A 62 -2.63 30.71 6.84
CA ALA A 62 -2.34 32.08 7.28
C ALA A 62 -1.34 32.81 6.36
N HIS A 63 -0.39 32.11 5.75
CA HIS A 63 0.49 32.69 4.73
C HIS A 63 -0.28 33.05 3.47
N HIS A 64 -1.13 32.14 2.98
CA HIS A 64 -1.96 32.39 1.80
C HIS A 64 -2.93 33.56 2.02
N ASP A 65 -3.55 33.67 3.20
CA ASP A 65 -4.44 34.78 3.57
C ASP A 65 -3.68 36.14 3.60
N ALA A 66 -2.37 36.09 3.90
CA ALA A 66 -1.48 37.26 3.83
C ALA A 66 -0.88 37.50 2.43
N GLY A 67 -1.35 36.80 1.39
CA GLY A 67 -0.87 36.91 0.02
C GLY A 67 0.54 36.33 -0.22
N LYS A 68 1.03 35.48 0.68
CA LYS A 68 2.35 34.84 0.58
C LYS A 68 2.21 33.40 0.12
N ALA A 69 3.01 32.99 -0.85
CA ALA A 69 3.08 31.61 -1.27
C ALA A 69 3.72 30.73 -0.19
N PHE A 70 3.13 29.57 0.06
CA PHE A 70 3.71 28.55 0.93
C PHE A 70 3.28 27.14 0.44
N ARG A 71 4.21 26.38 -0.08
CA ARG A 71 4.01 24.98 -0.50
C ARG A 71 5.21 24.15 -0.11
N ILE A 72 4.97 22.85 0.11
CA ILE A 72 6.00 21.88 0.48
C ILE A 72 5.85 20.61 -0.36
N GLY A 73 6.95 19.87 -0.53
CA GLY A 73 6.91 18.50 -1.02
C GLY A 73 6.61 17.54 0.14
N VAL A 74 5.62 16.64 0.00
CA VAL A 74 5.24 15.69 1.05
C VAL A 74 5.53 14.26 0.61
N TRP A 75 6.44 13.60 1.34
CA TRP A 75 6.86 12.22 1.10
C TRP A 75 6.47 11.35 2.29
N THR A 76 5.82 10.21 2.02
CA THR A 76 5.38 9.28 3.07
C THR A 76 5.75 7.83 2.73
N GLY A 77 5.34 6.87 3.58
CA GLY A 77 5.41 5.44 3.27
C GLY A 77 4.43 5.07 2.16
N ALA A 78 3.16 5.36 2.37
CA ALA A 78 2.08 5.28 1.40
C ALA A 78 1.06 6.37 1.71
N SER A 79 -0.23 6.19 1.36
CA SER A 79 -1.28 7.11 1.78
C SER A 79 -1.38 7.18 3.30
N THR A 80 -1.77 8.32 3.82
CA THR A 80 -2.02 8.50 5.24
C THR A 80 -3.52 8.69 5.51
N ALA A 81 -3.92 9.81 6.08
CA ALA A 81 -5.30 10.06 6.52
C ALA A 81 -5.69 11.51 6.26
N PRO A 82 -6.98 11.87 6.42
CA PRO A 82 -7.46 13.22 6.22
C PRO A 82 -6.73 14.29 7.03
N GLU A 83 -6.20 13.96 8.20
CA GLU A 83 -5.46 14.86 9.08
C GLU A 83 -4.12 15.30 8.48
N LEU A 84 -3.52 14.49 7.58
CA LEU A 84 -2.29 14.82 6.88
C LEU A 84 -2.58 15.17 5.42
N ASP A 85 -2.88 14.15 4.58
CA ASP A 85 -3.08 14.34 3.15
C ASP A 85 -4.24 15.30 2.84
N GLY A 86 -5.39 15.08 3.50
CA GLY A 86 -6.59 15.91 3.30
C GLY A 86 -6.40 17.34 3.77
N ALA A 87 -5.83 17.55 4.95
CA ALA A 87 -5.64 18.87 5.54
C ALA A 87 -4.68 19.73 4.69
N LEU A 88 -3.54 19.18 4.29
CA LEU A 88 -2.55 19.88 3.47
C LEU A 88 -3.04 20.12 2.03
N ALA A 89 -3.74 19.14 1.44
CA ALA A 89 -4.34 19.28 0.13
C ALA A 89 -5.42 20.38 0.11
N LYS A 90 -6.26 20.43 1.16
CA LYS A 90 -7.36 21.40 1.26
C LYS A 90 -6.87 22.85 1.18
N VAL A 91 -5.77 23.16 1.82
CA VAL A 91 -5.18 24.51 1.82
C VAL A 91 -4.25 24.78 0.63
N GLY A 92 -4.10 23.83 -0.32
CA GLY A 92 -3.16 23.95 -1.44
C GLY A 92 -1.70 24.01 -1.01
N GLY A 93 -1.38 23.37 0.13
CA GLY A 93 -0.08 23.43 0.78
C GLY A 93 0.97 22.46 0.21
N MET A 94 0.60 21.64 -0.77
CA MET A 94 1.52 20.69 -1.40
C MET A 94 1.80 21.07 -2.84
N ASP A 95 3.07 21.11 -3.24
CA ASP A 95 3.49 21.22 -4.64
C ASP A 95 3.77 19.84 -5.24
N MET A 96 4.23 18.89 -4.42
CA MET A 96 4.51 17.51 -4.81
C MET A 96 4.08 16.50 -3.73
N ARG A 97 3.54 15.37 -4.17
CA ARG A 97 3.19 14.23 -3.33
C ARG A 97 3.76 12.94 -3.90
N LEU A 98 4.34 12.09 -3.06
CA LEU A 98 4.79 10.72 -3.40
C LEU A 98 4.71 9.80 -2.16
N PRO A 99 4.77 8.48 -2.31
CA PRO A 99 4.73 7.65 -3.53
C PRO A 99 3.32 7.20 -3.89
N TYR A 100 2.36 7.32 -2.98
CA TYR A 100 1.00 6.80 -3.09
C TYR A 100 0.04 7.67 -2.28
N GLN A 101 -1.16 7.88 -2.80
CA GLN A 101 -2.23 8.61 -2.11
C GLN A 101 -3.60 7.97 -2.34
N SER A 102 -4.52 8.12 -1.39
CA SER A 102 -5.91 7.69 -1.51
C SER A 102 -6.92 8.72 -0.98
N ASP A 103 -6.46 9.88 -0.55
CA ASP A 103 -7.33 10.97 -0.08
C ASP A 103 -8.08 11.61 -1.24
N PRO A 104 -9.41 11.82 -1.14
CA PRO A 104 -10.20 12.38 -2.24
C PRO A 104 -9.84 13.83 -2.58
N THR A 105 -9.44 14.65 -1.61
CA THR A 105 -9.03 16.06 -1.84
C THR A 105 -7.68 16.09 -2.55
N CYS A 106 -6.74 15.28 -2.09
CA CYS A 106 -5.44 15.11 -2.71
C CYS A 106 -5.58 14.64 -4.17
N ARG A 107 -6.42 13.61 -4.39
CA ARG A 107 -6.74 13.10 -5.74
C ARG A 107 -7.31 14.16 -6.67
N ALA A 108 -8.25 14.97 -6.18
CA ALA A 108 -8.81 16.07 -6.98
C ALA A 108 -7.72 17.04 -7.43
N ARG A 109 -6.87 17.51 -6.51
CA ARG A 109 -5.77 18.42 -6.81
C ARG A 109 -4.77 17.86 -7.83
N ILE A 110 -4.50 16.56 -7.77
CA ILE A 110 -3.63 15.89 -8.75
C ILE A 110 -4.28 15.88 -10.13
N ASN A 111 -5.55 15.46 -10.22
CA ASN A 111 -6.28 15.36 -11.49
C ASN A 111 -6.57 16.74 -12.11
N ASP A 112 -6.65 17.80 -11.31
CA ASP A 112 -6.83 19.17 -11.75
C ASP A 112 -5.48 19.85 -12.13
N GLY A 113 -4.35 19.15 -11.95
CA GLY A 113 -3.00 19.65 -12.29
C GLY A 113 -2.46 20.69 -11.30
N GLU A 114 -3.06 20.84 -10.12
CA GLU A 114 -2.65 21.81 -9.10
C GLU A 114 -1.53 21.30 -8.19
N MET A 115 -1.25 20.00 -8.21
CA MET A 115 -0.22 19.33 -7.42
C MET A 115 0.48 18.29 -8.27
N ALA A 116 1.81 18.31 -8.29
CA ALA A 116 2.59 17.25 -8.89
C ALA A 116 2.46 15.95 -8.07
N TYR A 117 2.37 14.82 -8.74
CA TYR A 117 2.30 13.53 -8.10
C TYR A 117 3.28 12.55 -8.74
N MET A 118 4.11 11.92 -7.92
CA MET A 118 5.03 10.90 -8.36
C MET A 118 4.58 9.54 -7.84
N ASP A 119 3.93 8.78 -8.70
CA ASP A 119 3.61 7.37 -8.46
C ASP A 119 4.86 6.53 -8.71
N ILE A 120 5.37 5.87 -7.67
CA ILE A 120 6.56 5.03 -7.77
C ILE A 120 6.39 3.76 -6.94
N HIS A 121 7.07 2.69 -7.36
CA HIS A 121 7.15 1.47 -6.57
C HIS A 121 7.60 1.74 -5.13
N LEU A 122 6.95 1.16 -4.17
CA LEU A 122 7.26 1.38 -2.75
C LEU A 122 8.68 0.96 -2.40
N SER A 123 9.21 -0.08 -3.05
CA SER A 123 10.62 -0.51 -2.89
C SER A 123 11.64 0.54 -3.35
N HIS A 124 11.25 1.44 -4.24
CA HIS A 124 12.16 2.44 -4.81
C HIS A 124 12.27 3.72 -3.97
N VAL A 125 11.30 4.02 -3.11
CA VAL A 125 11.24 5.31 -2.39
C VAL A 125 12.52 5.58 -1.61
N ALA A 126 12.91 4.66 -0.71
CA ALA A 126 14.12 4.79 0.09
C ALA A 126 15.38 4.93 -0.79
N GLN A 127 15.46 4.15 -1.88
CA GLN A 127 16.59 4.19 -2.80
C GLN A 127 16.71 5.54 -3.51
N TYR A 128 15.60 6.10 -3.97
CA TYR A 128 15.59 7.41 -4.67
C TYR A 128 16.05 8.53 -3.74
N VAL A 129 15.68 8.45 -2.47
CA VAL A 129 16.18 9.40 -1.46
C VAL A 129 17.66 9.22 -1.21
N TRP A 130 18.14 7.97 -1.01
CA TRP A 130 19.57 7.69 -0.79
C TRP A 130 20.45 8.08 -1.97
N PHE A 131 19.94 8.00 -3.21
CA PHE A 131 20.68 8.36 -4.41
C PHE A 131 20.57 9.86 -4.74
N GLY A 132 19.73 10.61 -4.01
CA GLY A 132 19.50 12.03 -4.25
C GLY A 132 18.62 12.33 -5.47
N PHE A 133 17.90 11.33 -6.03
CA PHE A 133 17.06 11.51 -7.21
C PHE A 133 15.84 12.39 -6.95
N LEU A 134 15.39 12.48 -5.71
CA LEU A 134 14.27 13.34 -5.29
C LEU A 134 14.73 14.71 -4.76
N GLY A 135 16.03 14.99 -4.82
CA GLY A 135 16.60 16.17 -4.20
C GLY A 135 16.83 15.98 -2.68
N LYS A 136 16.99 17.09 -1.99
CA LYS A 136 17.30 17.10 -0.56
C LYS A 136 16.04 16.88 0.27
N LEU A 137 16.14 16.07 1.31
CA LEU A 137 15.10 15.95 2.34
C LEU A 137 15.43 16.95 3.47
N ASN A 138 14.61 17.98 3.62
CA ASN A 138 14.86 19.06 4.57
C ASN A 138 14.43 18.67 5.99
N VAL A 139 13.21 18.15 6.14
CA VAL A 139 12.62 17.87 7.44
C VAL A 139 12.02 16.46 7.45
N ALA A 140 12.25 15.70 8.52
CA ALA A 140 11.51 14.49 8.85
C ALA A 140 10.53 14.79 9.98
N VAL A 141 9.25 14.43 9.81
CA VAL A 141 8.22 14.50 10.85
C VAL A 141 7.77 13.08 11.17
N ILE A 142 8.18 12.57 12.33
CA ILE A 142 8.05 11.15 12.67
C ILE A 142 7.21 10.97 13.94
N GLU A 143 6.09 10.23 13.81
CA GLU A 143 5.33 9.78 14.97
C GLU A 143 5.99 8.58 15.63
N VAL A 144 6.07 8.58 16.95
CA VAL A 144 6.66 7.52 17.76
C VAL A 144 5.84 7.25 19.03
N ALA A 145 5.92 6.03 19.56
CA ALA A 145 5.29 5.67 20.82
C ALA A 145 6.10 6.17 22.04
N GLY A 146 7.42 6.33 21.89
CA GLY A 146 8.28 6.83 22.96
C GLY A 146 9.74 7.03 22.53
N ILE A 147 10.51 7.68 23.38
CA ILE A 147 11.93 7.99 23.18
C ILE A 147 12.71 7.43 24.37
N LEU A 148 13.68 6.56 24.12
CA LEU A 148 14.52 5.94 25.13
C LEU A 148 15.57 6.92 25.70
N GLU A 149 16.21 6.52 26.78
CA GLU A 149 17.24 7.34 27.45
C GLU A 149 18.45 7.63 26.54
N ASP A 150 18.79 6.70 25.67
CA ASP A 150 19.88 6.83 24.70
C ASP A 150 19.48 7.54 23.39
N GLY A 151 18.24 8.02 23.28
CA GLY A 151 17.72 8.73 22.11
C GLY A 151 17.13 7.84 21.03
N ARG A 152 17.19 6.51 21.15
CA ARG A 152 16.48 5.61 20.22
C ARG A 152 14.97 5.75 20.39
N LEU A 153 14.23 5.49 19.31
CA LEU A 153 12.80 5.71 19.26
C LEU A 153 12.05 4.36 19.22
N ILE A 154 10.98 4.26 19.99
CA ILE A 154 10.01 3.16 19.89
C ILE A 154 9.05 3.54 18.75
N PRO A 155 9.05 2.83 17.60
CA PRO A 155 8.15 3.16 16.51
C PRO A 155 6.68 2.99 16.91
N ALA A 156 5.77 3.65 16.18
CA ALA A 156 4.33 3.50 16.34
C ALA A 156 3.80 2.26 15.59
N THR A 157 2.57 2.31 15.10
CA THR A 157 1.87 1.22 14.39
C THR A 157 2.32 1.02 12.95
N SER A 158 3.26 1.83 12.45
CA SER A 158 3.91 1.62 11.16
C SER A 158 5.40 1.97 11.20
N VAL A 159 6.15 1.38 10.28
CA VAL A 159 7.56 1.73 10.04
C VAL A 159 7.69 2.54 8.75
N GLY A 160 7.07 2.10 7.65
CA GLY A 160 7.15 2.80 6.37
C GLY A 160 8.61 3.13 5.99
N ASN A 161 8.85 4.39 5.65
CA ASN A 161 10.19 4.92 5.33
C ASN A 161 10.85 5.67 6.49
N ASN A 162 10.37 5.51 7.73
CA ASN A 162 10.84 6.28 8.90
C ASN A 162 12.36 6.22 9.08
N LYS A 163 12.96 5.04 8.90
CA LYS A 163 14.41 4.87 8.93
C LYS A 163 15.11 5.79 7.93
N THR A 164 14.64 5.79 6.68
CA THR A 164 15.21 6.61 5.60
C THR A 164 15.02 8.10 5.87
N TRP A 165 13.86 8.51 6.39
CA TRP A 165 13.61 9.90 6.75
C TRP A 165 14.55 10.38 7.85
N LEU A 166 14.74 9.61 8.92
CA LEU A 166 15.64 9.93 10.02
C LEU A 166 17.10 9.99 9.59
N ASP A 167 17.53 9.07 8.71
CA ASP A 167 18.90 9.01 8.21
C ASP A 167 19.23 10.21 7.31
N GLN A 168 18.30 10.61 6.41
CA GLN A 168 18.58 11.53 5.31
C GLN A 168 18.14 12.98 5.56
N ALA A 169 17.19 13.24 6.46
CA ALA A 169 16.74 14.61 6.74
C ALA A 169 17.81 15.42 7.49
N ASP A 170 17.87 16.72 7.21
CA ASP A 170 18.70 17.66 7.98
C ASP A 170 18.12 17.94 9.36
N LYS A 171 16.82 18.08 9.45
CA LYS A 171 16.06 18.42 10.66
C LYS A 171 15.02 17.34 10.94
N VAL A 172 14.78 17.06 12.22
CA VAL A 172 13.80 16.07 12.67
C VAL A 172 12.82 16.73 13.65
N ILE A 173 11.55 16.53 13.43
CA ILE A 173 10.45 16.84 14.35
C ILE A 173 9.82 15.51 14.78
N LEU A 174 9.70 15.27 16.07
CA LEU A 174 9.10 14.06 16.61
C LEU A 174 7.71 14.37 17.15
N GLU A 175 6.73 13.55 16.79
CA GLU A 175 5.39 13.55 17.38
C GLU A 175 5.28 12.34 18.30
N VAL A 176 5.37 12.55 19.63
CA VAL A 176 5.26 11.49 20.63
C VAL A 176 3.79 11.28 20.96
N ASN A 177 3.24 10.16 20.49
CA ASN A 177 1.82 9.88 20.62
C ASN A 177 1.52 8.97 21.82
N HIS A 178 0.91 9.55 22.85
CA HIS A 178 0.48 8.85 24.06
C HIS A 178 -0.71 7.89 23.83
N GLY A 179 -1.39 7.98 22.69
CA GLY A 179 -2.44 7.04 22.26
C GLY A 179 -1.91 5.66 21.90
N HIS A 180 -0.63 5.55 21.50
CA HIS A 180 0.00 4.26 21.26
C HIS A 180 0.46 3.59 22.55
N SER A 181 0.41 2.26 22.58
CA SER A 181 0.95 1.48 23.69
C SER A 181 2.47 1.39 23.63
N LEU A 182 3.16 1.58 24.76
CA LEU A 182 4.58 1.23 24.86
C LEU A 182 4.83 -0.27 24.70
N GLY A 183 3.81 -1.10 24.84
CA GLY A 183 3.87 -2.54 24.55
C GLY A 183 4.17 -2.89 23.10
N LEU A 184 4.15 -1.91 22.16
CA LEU A 184 4.67 -2.08 20.79
C LEU A 184 6.19 -2.28 20.77
N GLU A 185 6.91 -1.92 21.84
CA GLU A 185 8.34 -2.17 21.97
C GLU A 185 8.66 -3.66 21.75
N GLY A 186 9.64 -3.93 20.88
CA GLY A 186 10.03 -5.30 20.53
C GLY A 186 9.26 -5.93 19.38
N MET A 187 8.18 -5.32 18.87
CA MET A 187 7.44 -5.81 17.69
C MET A 187 8.15 -5.47 16.37
N HIS A 188 8.94 -4.45 16.36
CA HIS A 188 9.63 -3.92 15.17
C HIS A 188 10.94 -4.66 14.88
N ASP A 189 11.39 -4.58 13.63
CA ASP A 189 12.63 -5.17 13.13
C ASP A 189 13.26 -4.24 12.08
N ILE A 190 14.00 -3.24 12.53
CA ILE A 190 14.57 -2.19 11.68
C ILE A 190 15.95 -2.64 11.20
N TYR A 191 16.05 -3.01 9.92
CA TYR A 191 17.29 -3.46 9.32
C TYR A 191 18.15 -2.29 8.84
N TYR A 192 19.37 -2.18 9.36
CA TYR A 192 20.34 -1.13 9.02
C TYR A 192 21.46 -1.60 8.08
N GLY A 193 21.40 -2.86 7.62
CA GLY A 193 22.45 -3.44 6.78
C GLY A 193 22.29 -3.16 5.28
N THR A 194 21.30 -2.35 4.86
CA THR A 194 21.12 -1.99 3.45
C THR A 194 22.21 -0.99 3.03
N GLU A 195 23.04 -1.39 2.07
CA GLU A 195 24.10 -0.56 1.51
C GLU A 195 23.76 -0.07 0.10
N ARG A 196 24.44 0.99 -0.37
CA ARG A 196 24.31 1.46 -1.74
C ARG A 196 25.15 0.60 -2.70
N PRO A 197 24.71 0.46 -3.97
CA PRO A 197 25.56 -0.17 -4.97
C PRO A 197 26.93 0.54 -5.07
N PRO A 198 28.04 -0.18 -5.35
CA PRO A 198 28.11 -1.62 -5.65
C PRO A 198 28.29 -2.51 -4.42
N HIS A 199 28.17 -1.96 -3.20
CA HIS A 199 28.49 -2.64 -1.94
C HIS A 199 27.31 -3.40 -1.32
N ARG A 200 26.17 -3.48 -2.01
CA ARG A 200 24.98 -4.21 -1.54
C ARG A 200 25.30 -5.66 -1.23
N LYS A 201 24.80 -6.09 -0.08
CA LYS A 201 24.83 -7.49 0.34
C LYS A 201 23.42 -8.07 0.28
N PRO A 202 23.28 -9.40 0.12
CA PRO A 202 21.99 -10.05 0.27
C PRO A 202 21.38 -9.75 1.63
N ILE A 203 20.08 -9.47 1.66
CA ILE A 203 19.34 -9.30 2.91
C ILE A 203 19.21 -10.69 3.56
N PRO A 204 19.67 -10.89 4.81
CA PRO A 204 19.76 -12.23 5.42
C PRO A 204 18.39 -12.70 5.95
N MET A 205 17.38 -12.77 5.08
CA MET A 205 16.03 -13.22 5.38
C MET A 205 15.68 -14.44 4.54
N THR A 206 15.29 -15.54 5.16
CA THR A 206 14.90 -16.80 4.52
C THR A 206 13.48 -17.25 4.86
N HIS A 207 12.89 -16.67 5.91
CA HIS A 207 11.50 -16.91 6.33
C HIS A 207 10.81 -15.56 6.60
N ALA A 208 9.51 -15.51 6.45
CA ALA A 208 8.72 -14.29 6.68
C ALA A 208 8.93 -13.71 8.09
N GLY A 209 9.19 -14.57 9.07
CA GLY A 209 9.38 -14.19 10.46
C GLY A 209 10.79 -13.90 10.93
N ASP A 210 11.80 -14.06 10.07
CA ASP A 210 13.19 -13.80 10.47
C ASP A 210 13.34 -12.36 10.97
N ARG A 211 13.92 -12.19 12.16
CA ARG A 211 14.30 -10.87 12.68
C ARG A 211 15.77 -10.65 12.35
N ILE A 212 16.04 -9.59 11.59
CA ILE A 212 17.36 -9.31 11.01
C ILE A 212 17.92 -7.94 11.42
N GLY A 213 17.14 -7.17 12.15
CA GLY A 213 17.43 -5.79 12.54
C GLY A 213 17.27 -5.54 14.04
N GLU A 214 16.95 -4.32 14.39
CA GLU A 214 16.79 -3.82 15.76
C GLU A 214 15.31 -3.47 16.02
N PRO A 215 14.85 -3.52 17.28
CA PRO A 215 13.46 -3.16 17.60
C PRO A 215 13.22 -1.64 17.66
N TYR A 216 14.22 -0.81 17.37
CA TYR A 216 14.19 0.63 17.52
C TYR A 216 14.61 1.37 16.26
N LEU A 217 14.07 2.57 16.08
CA LEU A 217 14.61 3.53 15.12
C LEU A 217 15.77 4.30 15.77
N ARG A 218 16.89 4.39 15.06
CA ARG A 218 18.02 5.25 15.42
C ARG A 218 17.70 6.69 15.03
N CYS A 219 17.96 7.63 15.92
CA CYS A 219 17.80 9.05 15.67
C CYS A 219 18.99 9.79 16.26
N ASP A 220 19.62 10.66 15.48
CA ASP A 220 20.62 11.58 16.00
C ASP A 220 19.93 12.70 16.79
N PRO A 221 20.10 12.80 18.12
CA PRO A 221 19.47 13.83 18.93
C PRO A 221 19.81 15.26 18.51
N ALA A 222 20.95 15.46 17.82
CA ALA A 222 21.36 16.78 17.31
C ALA A 222 20.46 17.27 16.18
N LYS A 223 19.91 16.35 15.35
CA LYS A 223 18.97 16.70 14.28
C LYS A 223 17.58 17.06 14.80
N VAL A 224 17.19 16.60 15.99
CA VAL A 224 15.84 16.86 16.54
C VAL A 224 15.74 18.33 16.91
N ILE A 225 14.84 19.05 16.24
CA ILE A 225 14.60 20.49 16.47
C ILE A 225 13.34 20.77 17.30
N ALA A 226 12.37 19.85 17.30
CA ALA A 226 11.10 19.99 18.05
C ALA A 226 10.56 18.62 18.44
N ILE A 227 9.82 18.59 19.55
CA ILE A 227 9.00 17.46 19.97
C ILE A 227 7.60 17.97 20.28
N VAL A 228 6.59 17.28 19.77
CA VAL A 228 5.18 17.55 20.05
C VAL A 228 4.56 16.31 20.71
N GLU A 229 3.85 16.49 21.79
CA GLU A 229 3.11 15.41 22.46
C GLU A 229 1.65 15.42 22.02
N THR A 230 1.10 14.25 21.72
CA THR A 230 -0.29 14.08 21.28
C THR A 230 -0.91 12.80 21.86
N GLN A 231 -2.25 12.65 21.74
CA GLN A 231 -3.00 11.44 22.09
C GLN A 231 -3.99 11.05 20.98
N LEU A 232 -3.81 11.60 19.77
CA LEU A 232 -4.73 11.38 18.66
C LEU A 232 -4.59 9.93 18.15
N PRO A 233 -5.71 9.20 17.95
CA PRO A 233 -5.68 7.83 17.45
C PRO A 233 -5.29 7.78 15.98
N ASP A 234 -4.84 6.61 15.52
CA ASP A 234 -4.75 6.27 14.12
C ASP A 234 -6.14 6.26 13.48
N ARG A 235 -6.17 6.34 12.15
CA ARG A 235 -7.41 6.27 11.40
C ARG A 235 -8.13 4.96 11.65
N ASP A 236 -9.40 5.04 12.07
CA ASP A 236 -10.29 3.88 12.14
C ASP A 236 -10.53 3.32 10.72
N THR A 237 -10.04 2.12 10.47
CA THR A 237 -10.24 1.43 9.20
C THR A 237 -11.49 0.58 9.29
N ARG A 238 -12.58 1.08 8.70
CA ARG A 238 -13.84 0.33 8.69
C ARG A 238 -13.87 -0.62 7.51
N PHE A 239 -14.11 -1.88 7.79
CA PHE A 239 -14.31 -2.92 6.79
C PHE A 239 -15.81 -3.22 6.66
N SER A 240 -16.30 -3.26 5.42
CA SER A 240 -17.63 -3.78 5.12
C SER A 240 -17.57 -5.30 4.96
N ALA A 241 -18.68 -5.97 5.30
CA ALA A 241 -18.80 -7.40 4.98
C ALA A 241 -18.64 -7.63 3.47
N PRO A 242 -17.96 -8.71 3.06
CA PRO A 242 -17.81 -9.04 1.63
C PRO A 242 -19.17 -9.22 0.93
N ASP A 243 -19.28 -8.61 -0.24
CA ASP A 243 -20.44 -8.80 -1.13
C ASP A 243 -20.37 -10.13 -1.89
N GLU A 244 -21.46 -10.52 -2.55
CA GLU A 244 -21.53 -11.80 -3.26
C GLU A 244 -20.51 -11.94 -4.40
N PRO A 245 -20.22 -10.91 -5.23
CA PRO A 245 -19.12 -10.99 -6.18
C PRO A 245 -17.76 -11.28 -5.51
N SER A 246 -17.44 -10.59 -4.41
CA SER A 246 -16.19 -10.80 -3.67
C SER A 246 -16.08 -12.21 -3.09
N LYS A 247 -17.15 -12.77 -2.56
CA LYS A 247 -17.19 -14.17 -2.07
C LYS A 247 -16.98 -15.18 -3.20
N ARG A 248 -17.58 -14.96 -4.37
CA ARG A 248 -17.37 -15.83 -5.53
C ARG A 248 -15.94 -15.77 -6.04
N ILE A 249 -15.34 -14.59 -6.10
CA ILE A 249 -13.92 -14.41 -6.44
C ILE A 249 -13.04 -15.20 -5.46
N ALA A 250 -13.29 -15.05 -4.17
CA ALA A 250 -12.57 -15.80 -3.13
C ALA A 250 -12.74 -17.32 -3.30
N GLY A 251 -13.95 -17.79 -3.58
CA GLY A 251 -14.24 -19.21 -3.83
C GLY A 251 -13.42 -19.76 -5.00
N HIS A 252 -13.42 -19.08 -6.15
CA HIS A 252 -12.61 -19.51 -7.31
C HIS A 252 -11.11 -19.56 -7.00
N LEU A 253 -10.61 -18.60 -6.21
CA LEU A 253 -9.21 -18.59 -5.79
C LEU A 253 -8.92 -19.76 -4.83
N MET A 254 -9.82 -20.06 -3.88
CA MET A 254 -9.66 -21.18 -2.94
C MET A 254 -9.62 -22.53 -3.66
N ASP A 255 -10.52 -22.76 -4.61
CA ASP A 255 -10.53 -23.97 -5.43
C ASP A 255 -9.20 -24.12 -6.19
N PHE A 256 -8.74 -23.04 -6.81
CA PHE A 256 -7.47 -23.02 -7.51
C PHE A 256 -6.27 -23.35 -6.58
N LEU A 257 -6.18 -22.76 -5.39
CA LEU A 257 -5.09 -23.03 -4.45
C LEU A 257 -5.12 -24.47 -3.95
N GLN A 258 -6.30 -25.05 -3.73
CA GLN A 258 -6.45 -26.46 -3.38
C GLN A 258 -5.97 -27.39 -4.51
N ASP A 259 -6.30 -27.05 -5.76
CA ASP A 259 -5.81 -27.77 -6.94
C ASP A 259 -4.29 -27.67 -7.09
N GLU A 260 -3.68 -26.51 -6.83
CA GLU A 260 -2.22 -26.34 -6.85
C GLU A 260 -1.52 -27.22 -5.80
N VAL A 261 -2.10 -27.32 -4.60
CA VAL A 261 -1.60 -28.22 -3.55
C VAL A 261 -1.78 -29.69 -3.95
N ALA A 262 -2.97 -30.05 -4.44
CA ALA A 262 -3.24 -31.43 -4.87
C ALA A 262 -2.32 -31.91 -6.00
N GLN A 263 -1.87 -30.99 -6.86
CA GLN A 263 -0.93 -31.27 -7.94
C GLN A 263 0.56 -31.14 -7.51
N GLY A 264 0.84 -30.86 -6.23
CA GLY A 264 2.19 -30.71 -5.70
C GLY A 264 2.95 -29.47 -6.19
N ARG A 265 2.25 -28.44 -6.72
CA ARG A 265 2.87 -27.17 -7.13
C ARG A 265 2.93 -26.16 -5.99
N LEU A 266 2.11 -26.32 -4.96
CA LEU A 266 2.20 -25.58 -3.70
C LEU A 266 2.29 -26.57 -2.53
N PRO A 267 2.98 -26.20 -1.45
CA PRO A 267 2.96 -26.99 -0.21
C PRO A 267 1.59 -26.86 0.48
N PRO A 268 1.23 -27.82 1.38
CA PRO A 268 -0.04 -27.78 2.11
C PRO A 268 -0.25 -26.53 2.96
N GLU A 269 0.83 -25.92 3.46
CA GLU A 269 0.84 -24.69 4.24
C GLU A 269 0.75 -23.44 3.36
N LEU A 270 0.75 -23.60 2.04
CA LEU A 270 0.97 -22.55 1.04
C LEU A 270 2.36 -21.89 1.19
N LEU A 271 2.64 -20.95 0.31
CA LEU A 271 3.75 -20.01 0.44
C LEU A 271 3.26 -18.74 1.17
N PRO A 272 4.16 -17.88 1.68
CA PRO A 272 3.74 -16.69 2.39
C PRO A 272 2.79 -15.82 1.55
N LEU A 273 1.76 -15.28 2.21
CA LEU A 273 0.66 -14.58 1.56
C LEU A 273 0.89 -13.06 1.62
N GLN A 274 0.72 -12.40 0.48
CA GLN A 274 0.52 -10.96 0.40
C GLN A 274 -0.91 -10.68 -0.01
N SER A 275 -1.55 -9.73 0.65
CA SER A 275 -2.90 -9.29 0.34
C SER A 275 -2.98 -7.78 0.22
N GLY A 276 -3.72 -7.31 -0.78
CA GLY A 276 -4.15 -5.92 -0.88
C GLY A 276 -5.20 -5.56 0.17
N VAL A 277 -5.85 -4.41 0.01
CA VAL A 277 -6.92 -3.92 0.87
C VAL A 277 -8.26 -3.92 0.12
N GLY A 278 -9.39 -4.02 0.84
CA GLY A 278 -10.74 -3.90 0.29
C GLY A 278 -11.59 -5.17 0.38
N ASN A 279 -12.82 -5.12 -0.17
CA ASN A 279 -13.82 -6.16 0.00
C ASN A 279 -13.39 -7.54 -0.51
N ILE A 280 -12.72 -7.59 -1.67
CA ILE A 280 -12.21 -8.85 -2.24
C ILE A 280 -11.13 -9.44 -1.35
N ALA A 281 -10.18 -8.60 -0.90
CA ALA A 281 -9.12 -9.04 0.01
C ALA A 281 -9.70 -9.60 1.31
N ASN A 282 -10.71 -8.95 1.88
CA ASN A 282 -11.40 -9.42 3.09
C ASN A 282 -12.09 -10.77 2.85
N ALA A 283 -12.78 -10.95 1.71
CA ALA A 283 -13.41 -12.21 1.34
C ALA A 283 -12.40 -13.36 1.21
N VAL A 284 -11.24 -13.08 0.62
CA VAL A 284 -10.15 -14.06 0.49
C VAL A 284 -9.59 -14.43 1.87
N MET A 285 -9.36 -13.45 2.76
CA MET A 285 -8.86 -13.72 4.12
C MET A 285 -9.87 -14.53 4.95
N GLU A 286 -11.16 -14.23 4.84
CA GLU A 286 -12.23 -14.99 5.49
C GLU A 286 -12.27 -16.44 4.96
N SER A 287 -12.22 -16.64 3.65
CA SER A 287 -12.19 -17.96 3.02
C SER A 287 -10.92 -18.77 3.38
N LEU A 288 -9.77 -18.13 3.52
CA LEU A 288 -8.53 -18.77 3.99
C LEU A 288 -8.64 -19.19 5.46
N ASN A 289 -9.27 -18.36 6.31
CA ASN A 289 -9.47 -18.68 7.72
C ASN A 289 -10.42 -19.88 7.92
N GLU A 290 -11.43 -20.01 7.08
CA GLU A 290 -12.39 -21.14 7.11
C GLU A 290 -11.89 -22.37 6.34
N GLY A 291 -10.98 -22.18 5.40
CA GLY A 291 -10.48 -23.19 4.47
C GLY A 291 -9.60 -24.27 5.10
N PRO A 292 -9.10 -25.22 4.28
CA PRO A 292 -8.35 -26.38 4.76
C PRO A 292 -6.90 -26.07 5.13
N PHE A 293 -6.36 -24.92 4.75
CA PHE A 293 -4.96 -24.57 4.95
C PHE A 293 -4.66 -24.22 6.40
N ASN A 294 -3.47 -24.58 6.88
CA ASN A 294 -3.01 -24.32 8.24
C ASN A 294 -1.53 -23.95 8.22
N ASN A 295 -1.03 -23.41 9.33
CA ASN A 295 0.36 -22.96 9.47
C ASN A 295 0.75 -21.91 8.41
N LEU A 296 -0.21 -21.08 7.98
CA LEU A 296 0.00 -20.05 7.00
C LEU A 296 1.00 -19.00 7.50
N GLN A 297 1.66 -18.32 6.59
CA GLN A 297 2.52 -17.18 6.88
C GLN A 297 2.08 -15.96 6.07
N GLY A 298 2.17 -14.77 6.67
CA GLY A 298 1.95 -13.50 6.00
C GLY A 298 3.27 -12.78 5.70
N TYR A 299 3.44 -12.27 4.49
CA TYR A 299 4.47 -11.33 4.14
C TYR A 299 3.86 -10.26 3.23
N THR A 300 3.49 -9.14 3.81
CA THR A 300 2.63 -8.13 3.19
C THR A 300 3.06 -6.73 3.60
N GLU A 301 2.45 -5.71 3.01
CA GLU A 301 2.67 -4.31 3.40
C GLU A 301 1.85 -3.96 4.63
N VAL A 302 0.58 -4.39 4.65
CA VAL A 302 -0.39 -4.00 5.67
C VAL A 302 -1.01 -5.24 6.30
N LEU A 303 -0.95 -5.31 7.61
CA LEU A 303 -1.68 -6.31 8.38
C LEU A 303 -3.07 -5.78 8.71
N GLN A 304 -4.12 -6.52 8.34
CA GLN A 304 -5.51 -6.17 8.50
C GLN A 304 -6.26 -7.16 9.40
N ASP A 305 -7.50 -6.84 9.75
CA ASP A 305 -8.37 -7.62 10.63
C ASP A 305 -8.40 -9.11 10.28
N GLY A 306 -8.53 -9.46 8.99
CA GLY A 306 -8.59 -10.85 8.55
C GLY A 306 -7.32 -11.65 8.84
N MET A 307 -6.14 -11.06 8.68
CA MET A 307 -4.87 -11.72 9.03
C MET A 307 -4.72 -11.84 10.54
N LEU A 308 -5.13 -10.84 11.33
CA LEU A 308 -5.11 -10.93 12.78
C LEU A 308 -6.04 -12.03 13.28
N ALA A 309 -7.23 -12.16 12.68
CA ALA A 309 -8.17 -13.25 12.97
C ALA A 309 -7.56 -14.63 12.69
N MET A 310 -6.81 -14.79 11.58
CA MET A 310 -6.10 -16.03 11.27
C MET A 310 -4.96 -16.32 12.27
N ILE A 311 -4.24 -15.30 12.74
CA ILE A 311 -3.22 -15.47 13.80
C ILE A 311 -3.90 -15.92 15.10
N LYS A 312 -5.01 -15.28 15.48
CA LYS A 312 -5.78 -15.61 16.67
C LYS A 312 -6.36 -17.02 16.65
N SER A 313 -6.88 -17.46 15.52
CA SER A 313 -7.43 -18.81 15.32
C SER A 313 -6.36 -19.90 15.22
N GLY A 314 -5.07 -19.53 15.09
CA GLY A 314 -3.96 -20.45 14.89
C GLY A 314 -3.80 -20.94 13.43
N LYS A 315 -4.58 -20.42 12.49
CA LYS A 315 -4.45 -20.72 11.06
C LYS A 315 -3.18 -20.11 10.46
N MET A 316 -2.80 -18.94 10.94
CA MET A 316 -1.58 -18.24 10.53
C MET A 316 -0.57 -18.24 11.69
N ALA A 317 0.60 -18.82 11.46
CA ALA A 317 1.65 -18.92 12.47
C ALA A 317 2.29 -17.56 12.76
N MET A 318 2.47 -16.75 11.73
CA MET A 318 3.08 -15.42 11.85
C MET A 318 2.82 -14.53 10.64
N ALA A 319 3.01 -13.23 10.80
CA ALA A 319 2.95 -12.26 9.73
C ALA A 319 4.04 -11.18 9.85
N SER A 320 4.59 -10.78 8.71
CA SER A 320 5.51 -9.66 8.56
C SER A 320 4.87 -8.57 7.71
N SER A 321 4.93 -7.32 8.18
CA SER A 321 4.36 -6.18 7.46
C SER A 321 5.13 -4.89 7.76
N THR A 322 4.74 -3.78 7.13
CA THR A 322 5.26 -2.45 7.46
C THR A 322 4.28 -1.63 8.29
N ALA A 323 2.99 -2.02 8.34
CA ALA A 323 1.96 -1.29 9.07
C ALA A 323 0.84 -2.21 9.58
N LEU A 324 0.21 -1.77 10.68
CA LEU A 324 -1.03 -2.32 11.22
C LEU A 324 -2.20 -1.41 10.81
N SER A 325 -3.21 -1.95 10.14
CA SER A 325 -4.41 -1.20 9.76
C SER A 325 -5.64 -1.98 10.23
N PHE A 326 -5.96 -1.81 11.49
CA PHE A 326 -7.07 -2.50 12.16
C PHE A 326 -8.29 -1.59 12.32
N SER A 327 -9.46 -2.21 12.36
CA SER A 327 -10.66 -1.56 12.88
C SER A 327 -10.54 -1.32 14.39
N ALA A 328 -11.27 -0.34 14.91
CA ALA A 328 -11.18 0.03 16.32
C ALA A 328 -11.38 -1.16 17.30
N PRO A 329 -12.39 -2.05 17.11
CA PRO A 329 -12.54 -3.21 17.98
C PRO A 329 -11.37 -4.21 17.91
N VAL A 330 -10.80 -4.38 16.72
CA VAL A 330 -9.66 -5.30 16.52
C VAL A 330 -8.38 -4.70 17.09
N MET A 331 -8.22 -3.37 17.01
CA MET A 331 -7.11 -2.66 17.67
C MET A 331 -7.18 -2.78 19.20
N GLU A 332 -8.37 -2.67 19.79
CA GLU A 332 -8.55 -2.88 21.23
C GLU A 332 -8.16 -4.30 21.65
N GLU A 333 -8.60 -5.31 20.91
CA GLU A 333 -8.24 -6.72 21.16
C GLU A 333 -6.73 -6.94 20.99
N PHE A 334 -6.13 -6.39 19.94
CA PHE A 334 -4.70 -6.45 19.70
C PHE A 334 -3.90 -5.86 20.86
N LEU A 335 -4.28 -4.67 21.34
CA LEU A 335 -3.60 -3.99 22.43
C LEU A 335 -3.77 -4.74 23.77
N ALA A 336 -4.90 -5.41 23.99
CA ALA A 336 -5.13 -6.22 25.16
C ALA A 336 -4.30 -7.51 25.21
N ASN A 337 -3.78 -7.97 24.06
CA ASN A 337 -3.06 -9.25 23.91
C ASN A 337 -1.68 -9.07 23.26
N LEU A 338 -1.01 -7.93 23.47
CA LEU A 338 0.24 -7.57 22.82
C LEU A 338 1.35 -8.61 22.96
N ASP A 339 1.48 -9.27 24.10
CA ASP A 339 2.51 -10.29 24.33
C ASP A 339 2.32 -11.50 23.40
N PHE A 340 1.06 -11.91 23.18
CA PHE A 340 0.74 -12.98 22.23
C PHE A 340 1.09 -12.58 20.78
N TYR A 341 0.75 -11.35 20.39
CA TYR A 341 0.98 -10.89 19.02
C TYR A 341 2.43 -10.49 18.74
N ARG A 342 3.19 -10.02 19.74
CA ARG A 342 4.60 -9.63 19.59
C ARG A 342 5.49 -10.77 19.10
N GLU A 343 5.17 -12.00 19.47
CA GLU A 343 5.89 -13.19 19.02
C GLU A 343 5.53 -13.60 17.57
N ARG A 344 4.39 -13.11 17.05
CA ARG A 344 3.79 -13.56 15.79
C ARG A 344 3.73 -12.48 14.71
N ILE A 345 3.99 -11.23 15.07
CA ILE A 345 3.96 -10.09 14.16
C ILE A 345 5.32 -9.40 14.15
N VAL A 346 5.81 -9.10 12.95
CA VAL A 346 7.06 -8.36 12.74
C VAL A 346 6.78 -7.14 11.88
N LEU A 347 7.07 -5.92 12.40
CA LEU A 347 6.93 -4.68 11.66
C LEU A 347 8.29 -4.23 11.12
N ARG A 348 8.38 -4.04 9.79
CA ARG A 348 9.62 -3.80 9.06
C ARG A 348 9.62 -2.47 8.30
N PRO A 349 10.80 -1.91 7.99
CA PRO A 349 10.91 -0.85 7.00
C PRO A 349 10.33 -1.28 5.65
N GLN A 350 9.73 -0.32 4.95
CA GLN A 350 9.10 -0.53 3.64
C GLN A 350 10.10 -1.06 2.60
N GLU A 351 11.35 -0.61 2.64
CA GLU A 351 12.40 -1.11 1.76
C GLU A 351 12.74 -2.60 1.96
N ILE A 352 12.27 -3.20 3.07
CA ILE A 352 12.41 -4.64 3.33
C ILE A 352 11.11 -5.36 2.99
N SER A 353 9.95 -4.90 3.49
CA SER A 353 8.65 -5.55 3.21
C SER A 353 8.33 -5.61 1.71
N ASN A 354 8.78 -4.62 0.94
CA ASN A 354 8.57 -4.52 -0.50
C ASN A 354 9.81 -4.89 -1.33
N HIS A 355 10.85 -5.49 -0.72
CA HIS A 355 12.11 -5.74 -1.42
C HIS A 355 11.99 -6.85 -2.46
N PRO A 356 12.24 -6.57 -3.76
CA PRO A 356 12.05 -7.55 -4.85
C PRO A 356 12.80 -8.87 -4.65
N GLU A 357 14.06 -8.82 -4.18
CA GLU A 357 14.86 -10.03 -3.93
C GLU A 357 14.27 -10.88 -2.79
N VAL A 358 13.80 -10.23 -1.72
CA VAL A 358 13.19 -10.94 -0.58
C VAL A 358 11.87 -11.58 -0.98
N ILE A 359 11.02 -10.85 -1.70
CA ILE A 359 9.74 -11.35 -2.23
C ILE A 359 9.98 -12.59 -3.10
N ARG A 360 10.96 -12.54 -4.01
CA ARG A 360 11.30 -13.66 -4.89
C ARG A 360 11.88 -14.84 -4.12
N ARG A 361 12.73 -14.61 -3.14
CA ARG A 361 13.35 -15.66 -2.31
C ARG A 361 12.33 -16.38 -1.45
N LEU A 362 11.40 -15.65 -0.85
CA LEU A 362 10.34 -16.24 -0.03
C LEU A 362 9.27 -16.97 -0.86
N GLY A 363 9.12 -16.62 -2.14
CA GLY A 363 8.16 -17.26 -3.02
C GLY A 363 6.72 -16.86 -2.69
N ILE A 364 6.43 -15.56 -2.64
CA ILE A 364 5.13 -15.01 -2.19
C ILE A 364 3.98 -15.40 -3.13
N ILE A 365 2.80 -15.67 -2.58
CA ILE A 365 1.52 -15.63 -3.30
C ILE A 365 0.99 -14.21 -3.19
N ALA A 366 1.08 -13.45 -4.29
CA ALA A 366 0.66 -12.06 -4.34
C ALA A 366 -0.78 -11.94 -4.84
N MET A 367 -1.65 -11.33 -4.04
CA MET A 367 -3.08 -11.19 -4.31
C MET A 367 -3.44 -9.70 -4.33
N ASN A 368 -3.62 -9.15 -5.52
CA ASN A 368 -3.82 -7.72 -5.74
C ASN A 368 -5.15 -7.43 -6.44
N GLY A 369 -5.72 -6.26 -6.14
CA GLY A 369 -6.86 -5.72 -6.88
C GLY A 369 -6.44 -5.05 -8.18
N MET A 370 -7.37 -4.95 -9.13
CA MET A 370 -7.21 -4.19 -10.37
C MET A 370 -8.49 -3.42 -10.71
N ILE A 371 -8.37 -2.40 -11.56
CA ILE A 371 -9.52 -1.68 -12.15
C ILE A 371 -10.00 -2.42 -13.38
N GLU A 372 -9.07 -2.79 -14.27
CA GLU A 372 -9.37 -3.52 -15.51
C GLU A 372 -8.18 -4.38 -15.96
N ALA A 373 -8.47 -5.42 -16.73
CA ALA A 373 -7.48 -6.21 -17.45
C ALA A 373 -7.83 -6.29 -18.94
N ASP A 374 -6.83 -6.34 -19.82
CA ASP A 374 -7.06 -6.54 -21.23
C ASP A 374 -7.00 -8.01 -21.66
N LEU A 375 -7.24 -8.21 -22.94
CA LEU A 375 -7.30 -9.54 -23.58
C LEU A 375 -5.97 -10.32 -23.49
N TYR A 376 -4.85 -9.66 -23.26
CA TYR A 376 -3.52 -10.29 -23.20
C TYR A 376 -2.98 -10.41 -21.79
N GLY A 377 -3.66 -9.78 -20.83
CA GLY A 377 -3.32 -9.84 -19.42
C GLY A 377 -2.50 -8.65 -18.91
N ASN A 378 -2.46 -7.53 -19.64
CA ASN A 378 -2.01 -6.28 -19.06
C ASN A 378 -3.08 -5.79 -18.07
N VAL A 379 -2.64 -5.15 -16.97
CA VAL A 379 -3.51 -4.71 -15.89
C VAL A 379 -3.33 -3.22 -15.63
N ASN A 380 -4.46 -2.54 -15.49
CA ASN A 380 -4.57 -1.19 -14.95
C ASN A 380 -5.14 -1.27 -13.53
N SER A 381 -4.43 -0.73 -12.56
CA SER A 381 -4.84 -0.68 -11.14
C SER A 381 -4.92 0.74 -10.59
N THR A 382 -4.63 1.77 -11.40
CA THR A 382 -4.45 3.15 -10.94
C THR A 382 -5.36 4.17 -11.61
N HIS A 383 -5.68 4.03 -12.91
CA HIS A 383 -6.37 5.05 -13.68
C HIS A 383 -7.78 4.63 -14.10
N VAL A 384 -8.74 5.51 -13.90
CA VAL A 384 -10.12 5.34 -14.40
C VAL A 384 -10.25 6.07 -15.74
N MET A 385 -10.79 5.39 -16.76
CA MET A 385 -10.96 5.90 -18.13
C MET A 385 -9.67 6.54 -18.68
N GLY A 386 -8.51 5.97 -18.35
CA GLY A 386 -7.21 6.27 -18.93
C GLY A 386 -6.49 7.51 -18.41
N THR A 387 -7.21 8.48 -17.85
CA THR A 387 -6.60 9.78 -17.52
C THR A 387 -6.77 10.21 -16.07
N ARG A 388 -7.73 9.65 -15.34
CA ARG A 388 -8.01 10.03 -13.96
C ARG A 388 -7.36 9.07 -12.99
N ILE A 389 -6.28 9.52 -12.34
CA ILE A 389 -5.66 8.70 -11.31
C ILE A 389 -6.58 8.56 -10.09
N MET A 390 -6.66 7.34 -9.56
CA MET A 390 -7.44 7.04 -8.37
C MET A 390 -6.58 6.99 -7.11
N ASN A 391 -5.41 6.42 -7.21
CA ASN A 391 -4.51 6.15 -6.08
C ASN A 391 -3.04 6.18 -6.53
N GLY A 392 -2.43 5.04 -6.78
CA GLY A 392 -1.07 4.79 -7.23
C GLY A 392 -0.83 3.29 -7.32
N ILE A 393 0.31 2.89 -7.88
CA ILE A 393 0.69 1.48 -8.02
C ILE A 393 0.87 0.79 -6.66
N GLY A 394 1.27 1.55 -5.64
CA GLY A 394 1.56 1.00 -4.32
C GLY A 394 2.66 -0.07 -4.40
N GLY A 395 2.48 -1.14 -3.65
CA GLY A 395 3.38 -2.29 -3.66
C GLY A 395 2.99 -3.39 -4.63
N SER A 396 1.85 -3.25 -5.33
CA SER A 396 1.37 -4.33 -6.20
C SER A 396 2.40 -4.71 -7.27
N GLY A 397 3.16 -3.74 -7.82
CA GLY A 397 4.22 -4.00 -8.78
C GLY A 397 5.43 -4.72 -8.17
N ASP A 398 5.82 -4.35 -6.95
CA ASP A 398 6.90 -5.02 -6.23
C ASP A 398 6.57 -6.50 -6.00
N PHE A 399 5.35 -6.77 -5.54
CA PHE A 399 4.91 -8.13 -5.27
C PHE A 399 4.61 -8.92 -6.54
N ALA A 400 3.77 -8.41 -7.44
CA ALA A 400 3.34 -9.15 -8.64
C ALA A 400 4.52 -9.61 -9.50
N ARG A 401 5.50 -8.72 -9.75
CA ARG A 401 6.66 -9.02 -10.59
C ARG A 401 7.61 -10.06 -9.97
N ASN A 402 7.64 -10.18 -8.65
CA ASN A 402 8.60 -11.00 -7.91
C ASN A 402 7.98 -12.19 -7.20
N ALA A 403 6.67 -12.31 -7.17
CA ALA A 403 5.95 -13.41 -6.56
C ALA A 403 6.20 -14.75 -7.25
N TYR A 404 6.00 -15.84 -6.53
CA TYR A 404 5.87 -17.18 -7.11
C TYR A 404 4.55 -17.28 -7.89
N LEU A 405 3.48 -16.75 -7.31
CA LEU A 405 2.15 -16.71 -7.91
C LEU A 405 1.60 -15.28 -7.84
N SER A 406 1.34 -14.68 -9.00
CA SER A 406 0.77 -13.33 -9.15
C SER A 406 -0.69 -13.41 -9.56
N VAL A 407 -1.59 -12.98 -8.67
CA VAL A 407 -3.06 -13.02 -8.83
C VAL A 407 -3.61 -11.61 -8.85
N PHE A 408 -4.41 -11.30 -9.88
CA PHE A 408 -5.17 -10.05 -9.96
C PHE A 408 -6.67 -10.32 -9.96
N MET A 409 -7.41 -9.55 -9.16
CA MET A 409 -8.82 -9.77 -8.87
C MET A 409 -9.64 -8.49 -9.06
N THR A 410 -10.80 -8.62 -9.69
CA THR A 410 -11.80 -7.53 -9.83
C THR A 410 -13.18 -8.12 -10.10
N PRO A 411 -14.29 -7.45 -9.79
CA PRO A 411 -15.58 -7.81 -10.37
C PRO A 411 -15.53 -7.69 -11.89
N SER A 412 -16.24 -8.56 -12.62
CA SER A 412 -16.24 -8.52 -14.10
C SER A 412 -16.84 -7.24 -14.67
N THR A 413 -17.67 -6.53 -13.89
CA THR A 413 -18.30 -5.27 -14.26
C THR A 413 -18.30 -4.26 -13.11
N ALA A 414 -18.43 -2.99 -13.45
CA ALA A 414 -18.60 -1.88 -12.52
C ALA A 414 -19.80 -0.99 -12.92
N LYS A 415 -20.19 -0.06 -12.02
CA LYS A 415 -21.29 0.90 -12.25
C LYS A 415 -22.58 0.25 -12.72
N GLY A 416 -23.00 -0.82 -12.02
CA GLY A 416 -24.25 -1.53 -12.34
C GLY A 416 -24.26 -2.19 -13.72
N GLY A 417 -23.13 -2.71 -14.19
CA GLY A 417 -22.98 -3.37 -15.49
C GLY A 417 -22.67 -2.42 -16.66
N SER A 418 -22.53 -1.11 -16.43
CA SER A 418 -22.23 -0.15 -17.50
C SER A 418 -20.78 -0.19 -17.97
N ILE A 419 -19.87 -0.71 -17.15
CA ILE A 419 -18.43 -0.82 -17.41
C ILE A 419 -18.04 -2.30 -17.34
N SER A 420 -17.33 -2.79 -18.36
CA SER A 420 -16.61 -4.06 -18.29
C SER A 420 -15.23 -3.83 -17.68
N CYS A 421 -14.85 -4.70 -16.73
CA CYS A 421 -13.48 -4.71 -16.19
C CYS A 421 -12.53 -5.64 -17.00
N ILE A 422 -13.06 -6.35 -18.01
CA ILE A 422 -12.27 -7.04 -19.04
C ILE A 422 -12.50 -6.28 -20.36
N VAL A 423 -11.43 -5.72 -20.91
CA VAL A 423 -11.50 -4.79 -22.05
C VAL A 423 -10.60 -5.22 -23.20
N PRO A 424 -10.81 -4.72 -24.44
CA PRO A 424 -9.92 -5.04 -25.55
C PRO A 424 -8.47 -4.61 -25.29
N MET A 425 -8.26 -3.42 -24.73
CA MET A 425 -6.97 -2.88 -24.34
C MET A 425 -7.16 -2.02 -23.08
N VAL A 426 -6.31 -2.17 -22.08
CA VAL A 426 -6.35 -1.31 -20.88
C VAL A 426 -5.99 0.13 -21.24
N SER A 427 -6.63 1.06 -20.57
CA SER A 427 -6.45 2.49 -20.81
C SER A 427 -5.16 3.06 -20.21
N HIS A 428 -4.57 2.33 -19.26
CA HIS A 428 -3.27 2.58 -18.62
C HIS A 428 -2.65 1.24 -18.23
N VAL A 429 -1.33 1.12 -18.23
CA VAL A 429 -0.64 -0.14 -17.91
C VAL A 429 0.20 0.05 -16.65
N ASP A 430 -0.22 -0.58 -15.55
CA ASP A 430 0.57 -0.68 -14.32
C ASP A 430 1.35 -1.99 -14.27
N HIS A 431 0.73 -3.09 -14.73
CA HIS A 431 1.35 -4.42 -14.78
C HIS A 431 1.23 -4.99 -16.19
N THR A 432 2.38 -5.41 -16.72
CA THR A 432 2.43 -5.98 -18.07
C THR A 432 1.98 -7.45 -18.08
N GLU A 433 1.60 -7.95 -19.22
CA GLU A 433 1.26 -9.36 -19.43
C GLU A 433 2.33 -10.34 -18.89
N HIS A 434 3.58 -9.89 -18.78
CA HIS A 434 4.71 -10.71 -18.31
C HIS A 434 4.66 -10.96 -16.79
N ASP A 435 4.02 -10.07 -16.05
CA ASP A 435 3.97 -10.09 -14.57
C ASP A 435 2.62 -10.63 -14.04
N VAL A 436 1.64 -10.87 -14.94
CA VAL A 436 0.30 -11.33 -14.60
C VAL A 436 0.15 -12.82 -14.95
N GLN A 437 -0.11 -13.63 -13.92
CA GLN A 437 -0.25 -15.08 -14.09
C GLN A 437 -1.70 -15.56 -13.97
N ILE A 438 -2.45 -15.00 -13.04
CA ILE A 438 -3.82 -15.41 -12.74
C ILE A 438 -4.73 -14.17 -12.74
N VAL A 439 -5.85 -14.26 -13.43
CA VAL A 439 -6.93 -13.26 -13.39
C VAL A 439 -8.18 -13.91 -12.83
N VAL A 440 -8.83 -13.26 -11.87
CA VAL A 440 -10.05 -13.79 -11.22
C VAL A 440 -11.13 -12.73 -11.22
N THR A 441 -12.32 -13.13 -11.64
CA THR A 441 -13.55 -12.37 -11.47
C THR A 441 -14.61 -13.27 -10.81
N GLU A 442 -15.78 -12.75 -10.49
CA GLU A 442 -16.89 -13.57 -10.00
C GLU A 442 -17.45 -14.54 -11.06
N GLN A 443 -17.01 -14.40 -12.33
CA GLN A 443 -17.36 -15.31 -13.42
C GLN A 443 -16.49 -16.57 -13.44
N GLY A 444 -15.27 -16.49 -12.90
CA GLY A 444 -14.31 -17.59 -12.84
C GLY A 444 -12.86 -17.12 -12.74
N LEU A 445 -11.94 -18.06 -12.96
CA LEU A 445 -10.50 -17.89 -12.89
C LEU A 445 -9.85 -18.25 -14.23
N ALA A 446 -9.01 -17.37 -14.74
CA ALA A 446 -8.14 -17.57 -15.90
C ALA A 446 -6.70 -17.80 -15.46
N ASP A 447 -6.20 -19.03 -15.55
CA ASP A 447 -4.78 -19.36 -15.44
C ASP A 447 -4.11 -19.07 -16.78
N LEU A 448 -3.20 -18.09 -16.78
CA LEU A 448 -2.51 -17.58 -17.96
C LEU A 448 -1.10 -18.15 -18.10
N ARG A 449 -0.65 -18.97 -17.15
CA ARG A 449 0.70 -19.55 -17.16
C ARG A 449 0.87 -20.49 -18.36
N GLY A 450 1.99 -20.36 -19.05
CA GLY A 450 2.32 -21.18 -20.23
C GLY A 450 1.49 -20.88 -21.48
N LEU A 451 0.66 -19.85 -21.49
CA LEU A 451 -0.18 -19.45 -22.61
C LEU A 451 0.47 -18.30 -23.40
N SER A 452 0.42 -18.42 -24.74
CA SER A 452 0.70 -17.30 -25.64
C SER A 452 -0.38 -16.23 -25.56
N PRO A 453 -0.12 -14.95 -25.96
CA PRO A 453 -1.14 -13.89 -25.88
C PRO A 453 -2.48 -14.25 -26.54
N ARG A 454 -2.48 -14.87 -27.70
CA ARG A 454 -3.73 -15.31 -28.37
C ARG A 454 -4.48 -16.40 -27.58
N GLN A 455 -3.77 -17.27 -26.87
CA GLN A 455 -4.41 -18.25 -25.98
C GLN A 455 -4.95 -17.59 -24.72
N ARG A 456 -4.22 -16.58 -24.19
CA ARG A 456 -4.66 -15.77 -23.05
C ARG A 456 -5.98 -15.05 -23.35
N SER A 457 -6.12 -14.42 -24.52
CA SER A 457 -7.34 -13.70 -24.90
C SER A 457 -8.57 -14.58 -24.84
N ARG A 458 -8.51 -15.79 -25.39
CA ARG A 458 -9.61 -16.75 -25.32
C ARG A 458 -9.91 -17.18 -23.89
N ARG A 459 -8.87 -17.46 -23.10
CA ARG A 459 -8.98 -17.89 -21.71
C ARG A 459 -9.60 -16.80 -20.83
N ILE A 460 -9.16 -15.54 -20.96
CA ILE A 460 -9.68 -14.40 -20.18
C ILE A 460 -11.15 -14.15 -20.54
N ILE A 461 -11.51 -14.14 -21.83
CA ILE A 461 -12.89 -13.93 -22.25
C ILE A 461 -13.80 -15.05 -21.72
N GLU A 462 -13.40 -16.30 -21.90
CA GLU A 462 -14.21 -17.46 -21.48
C GLU A 462 -14.44 -17.48 -19.98
N ARG A 463 -13.39 -17.19 -19.18
CA ARG A 463 -13.40 -17.41 -17.74
C ARG A 463 -13.75 -16.17 -16.93
N CYS A 464 -13.35 -14.99 -17.37
CA CYS A 464 -13.40 -13.78 -16.55
C CYS A 464 -14.33 -12.69 -17.06
N ALA A 465 -14.63 -12.64 -18.37
CA ALA A 465 -15.53 -11.62 -18.89
C ALA A 465 -16.98 -11.86 -18.49
N HIS A 466 -17.71 -10.77 -18.20
CA HIS A 466 -19.16 -10.84 -17.97
C HIS A 466 -19.89 -11.36 -19.22
N PRO A 467 -20.92 -12.22 -19.10
CA PRO A 467 -21.63 -12.79 -20.26
C PRO A 467 -22.10 -11.76 -21.28
N ASP A 468 -22.57 -10.60 -20.85
CA ASP A 468 -23.07 -9.55 -21.75
C ASP A 468 -21.97 -8.93 -22.63
N PHE A 469 -20.72 -8.98 -22.19
CA PHE A 469 -19.57 -8.42 -22.92
C PHE A 469 -18.80 -9.46 -23.74
N ARG A 470 -18.96 -10.76 -23.46
CA ARG A 470 -18.24 -11.85 -24.15
C ARG A 470 -18.41 -11.82 -25.67
N PRO A 471 -19.61 -11.66 -26.25
CA PRO A 471 -19.80 -11.65 -27.71
C PRO A 471 -18.99 -10.51 -28.36
N ALA A 472 -19.02 -9.33 -27.80
CA ALA A 472 -18.29 -8.17 -28.35
C ALA A 472 -16.77 -8.33 -28.23
N LEU A 473 -16.25 -8.95 -27.14
CA LEU A 473 -14.84 -9.26 -27.00
C LEU A 473 -14.38 -10.34 -27.99
N LEU A 474 -15.18 -11.37 -28.22
CA LEU A 474 -14.88 -12.41 -29.22
C LEU A 474 -14.86 -11.83 -30.63
N ASP A 475 -15.88 -11.03 -30.99
CA ASP A 475 -15.91 -10.34 -32.29
C ASP A 475 -14.65 -9.46 -32.49
N TYR A 476 -14.26 -8.70 -31.47
CA TYR A 476 -13.03 -7.88 -31.53
C TYR A 476 -11.79 -8.73 -31.77
N VAL A 477 -11.61 -9.85 -31.07
CA VAL A 477 -10.48 -10.77 -31.27
C VAL A 477 -10.49 -11.35 -32.69
N GLU A 478 -11.63 -11.82 -33.19
CA GLU A 478 -11.75 -12.41 -34.52
C GLU A 478 -11.42 -11.41 -35.61
N ARG A 479 -11.93 -10.18 -35.52
CA ARG A 479 -11.64 -9.09 -36.46
C ARG A 479 -10.16 -8.66 -36.41
N SER A 480 -9.59 -8.55 -35.20
CA SER A 480 -8.18 -8.19 -35.05
C SER A 480 -7.24 -9.25 -35.64
N GLU A 481 -7.54 -10.53 -35.41
CA GLU A 481 -6.79 -11.64 -36.01
C GLU A 481 -6.97 -11.68 -37.53
N ALA A 482 -8.17 -11.44 -38.06
CA ALA A 482 -8.43 -11.38 -39.52
C ALA A 482 -7.66 -10.22 -40.17
N ASN A 483 -7.64 -9.05 -39.54
CA ASN A 483 -6.91 -7.87 -39.97
C ASN A 483 -5.39 -8.16 -40.03
N ALA A 484 -4.84 -8.81 -39.00
CA ALA A 484 -3.44 -9.20 -38.95
C ALA A 484 -3.09 -10.24 -40.04
N ARG A 485 -3.97 -11.23 -40.32
CA ARG A 485 -3.79 -12.20 -41.41
C ARG A 485 -3.82 -11.54 -42.79
N ALA A 486 -4.57 -10.45 -42.95
CA ALA A 486 -4.60 -9.65 -44.17
C ALA A 486 -3.36 -8.76 -44.38
N GLY A 487 -2.39 -8.83 -43.46
CA GLY A 487 -1.13 -8.07 -43.54
C GLY A 487 -1.17 -6.69 -42.86
N HIS A 488 -2.20 -6.39 -42.12
CA HIS A 488 -2.37 -5.14 -41.37
C HIS A 488 -2.04 -5.33 -39.91
N GLY A 489 -0.81 -5.70 -39.55
CA GLY A 489 -0.34 -5.91 -38.19
C GLY A 489 0.26 -7.29 -37.94
N GLY A 490 0.58 -7.55 -36.68
CA GLY A 490 1.21 -8.80 -36.22
C GLY A 490 0.24 -9.75 -35.54
N MET A 491 0.51 -11.06 -35.68
CA MET A 491 -0.32 -12.12 -35.07
C MET A 491 0.06 -12.47 -33.62
N HIS A 492 1.03 -11.76 -33.02
CA HIS A 492 1.42 -12.05 -31.63
C HIS A 492 0.38 -11.51 -30.63
N THR A 493 0.11 -10.21 -30.71
CA THR A 493 -0.91 -9.49 -29.92
C THR A 493 -1.78 -8.64 -30.87
N PRO A 494 -2.64 -9.28 -31.72
CA PRO A 494 -3.40 -8.54 -32.72
C PRO A 494 -4.40 -7.57 -32.09
N HIS A 495 -4.36 -6.30 -32.54
CA HIS A 495 -5.27 -5.25 -32.15
C HIS A 495 -5.82 -4.49 -33.35
N LEU A 496 -7.02 -3.94 -33.23
CA LEU A 496 -7.54 -2.87 -34.07
C LEU A 496 -7.27 -1.55 -33.31
N LEU A 497 -6.16 -0.89 -33.65
CA LEU A 497 -5.65 0.25 -32.86
C LEU A 497 -6.61 1.43 -32.81
N ASP A 498 -7.41 1.63 -33.85
CA ASP A 498 -8.46 2.65 -33.93
C ASP A 498 -9.69 2.32 -33.05
N GLU A 499 -9.88 1.04 -32.68
CA GLU A 499 -10.98 0.59 -31.85
C GLU A 499 -10.57 0.18 -30.43
N ALA A 500 -9.28 -0.02 -30.18
CA ALA A 500 -8.78 -0.64 -28.95
C ALA A 500 -9.26 0.04 -27.65
N LEU A 501 -9.42 1.36 -27.66
CA LEU A 501 -9.94 2.16 -26.56
C LEU A 501 -11.36 2.70 -26.80
N SER A 502 -12.06 2.19 -27.80
CA SER A 502 -13.40 2.71 -28.18
C SER A 502 -14.44 2.54 -27.06
N TRP A 503 -14.30 1.50 -26.22
CA TRP A 503 -15.19 1.28 -25.09
C TRP A 503 -15.07 2.37 -24.01
N HIS A 504 -13.84 2.77 -23.71
CA HIS A 504 -13.55 3.87 -22.76
C HIS A 504 -14.09 5.20 -23.29
N ASN A 505 -13.80 5.53 -24.57
CA ASN A 505 -14.31 6.73 -25.21
C ASN A 505 -15.85 6.78 -25.24
N ARG A 506 -16.48 5.64 -25.51
CA ARG A 506 -17.94 5.55 -25.52
C ARG A 506 -18.52 5.75 -24.14
N TYR A 507 -17.91 5.16 -23.10
CA TYR A 507 -18.34 5.36 -21.71
C TYR A 507 -18.29 6.84 -21.32
N GLU A 508 -17.22 7.56 -21.64
CA GLU A 508 -17.10 9.00 -21.36
C GLU A 508 -18.19 9.83 -22.06
N GLN A 509 -18.63 9.40 -23.23
CA GLN A 509 -19.66 10.11 -24.02
C GLN A 509 -21.09 9.73 -23.62
N THR A 510 -21.35 8.51 -23.26
CA THR A 510 -22.71 7.94 -23.15
C THR A 510 -23.04 7.34 -21.78
N GLY A 511 -22.03 7.14 -20.91
CA GLY A 511 -22.16 6.43 -19.64
C GLY A 511 -22.25 4.90 -19.76
N LYS A 512 -21.99 4.31 -20.95
CA LYS A 512 -22.00 2.86 -21.18
C LYS A 512 -20.88 2.46 -22.14
N MET A 513 -20.18 1.35 -21.86
CA MET A 513 -19.15 0.81 -22.75
C MET A 513 -19.73 0.10 -23.99
N LEU A 514 -20.89 -0.56 -23.83
CA LEU A 514 -21.65 -1.11 -24.95
C LEU A 514 -23.01 -0.39 -25.07
N VAL A 515 -23.43 -0.17 -26.29
CA VAL A 515 -24.81 0.25 -26.63
C VAL A 515 -25.57 -1.01 -27.02
N PRO A 516 -26.80 -1.20 -26.54
CA PRO A 516 -27.63 -2.35 -26.89
C PRO A 516 -27.87 -2.48 -28.41
#